data_d42727ef732e996a43df9eb25cef9e98
#
_entry.id   d42727ef732e996a43df9eb25cef9e98
#
_cell.length_a   1.000
_cell.length_b   1.000
_cell.length_c   1.000
_cell.angle_alpha   90.00
_cell.angle_beta   90.00
_cell.angle_gamma   90.00
#
_symmetry.space_group_name_H-M   'P 1'
#
loop_
_entity.id
_entity.type
_entity.pdbx_description
1 polymer ?
#
loop_
_entity_poly.entity_id
_entity_poly.type
_entity_poly.pdbx_seq_one_letter_code
_entity_poly.pdbx_strand_id
1 'polypeptide(L)'
;MSTAPIADAVSQTARSSLVAQYNQIIQQITTTAQDSSFNGVNLLNGDTLKLVFNETGKSTSTIAGVTFNPNGLGLKSLVNGTDFIDNAATNSVLTSLNTASTTLRSQASAFGANLSIVQIRQDFSKNLINVLQTGSSNLTLADSNEEAANSQALSTRQSIAVSALALANQSNQSVLQLLR
;
A
#
# COMPACT_ATOMS: atom_id res chain seq x y z
N MET A 1 -41.94 12.40 -26.22
CA MET A 1 -41.26 13.69 -25.98
C MET A 1 -40.97 14.34 -27.31
N SER A 2 -41.18 15.64 -27.46
CA SER A 2 -40.90 16.36 -28.71
C SER A 2 -39.42 16.39 -29.01
N THR A 3 -39.02 16.02 -30.23
CA THR A 3 -37.65 16.11 -30.73
C THR A 3 -37.37 17.46 -31.40
N ALA A 4 -38.39 18.36 -31.42
CA ALA A 4 -38.24 19.66 -32.06
C ALA A 4 -37.23 20.55 -31.32
N PRO A 5 -36.39 21.30 -32.05
CA PRO A 5 -35.49 22.29 -31.46
C PRO A 5 -36.24 23.33 -30.65
N ILE A 6 -35.65 23.80 -29.55
CA ILE A 6 -36.23 24.86 -28.75
C ILE A 6 -35.96 26.19 -29.45
N ALA A 7 -37.01 26.81 -29.92
CA ALA A 7 -36.92 28.09 -30.66
C ALA A 7 -36.86 29.33 -29.75
N ASP A 8 -37.20 29.19 -28.46
CA ASP A 8 -37.22 30.29 -27.50
C ASP A 8 -35.80 30.73 -27.08
N ALA A 9 -35.51 32.03 -27.24
CA ALA A 9 -34.21 32.61 -26.97
C ALA A 9 -33.75 32.47 -25.49
N VAL A 10 -34.69 32.52 -24.54
CA VAL A 10 -34.37 32.34 -23.10
C VAL A 10 -33.93 30.90 -22.83
N SER A 11 -34.66 29.95 -23.39
CA SER A 11 -34.33 28.53 -23.26
C SER A 11 -33.01 28.18 -23.95
N GLN A 12 -32.69 28.81 -25.07
CA GLN A 12 -31.40 28.66 -25.76
C GLN A 12 -30.24 29.20 -24.91
N THR A 13 -30.42 30.36 -24.28
CA THR A 13 -29.40 30.94 -23.37
C THR A 13 -29.16 30.04 -22.16
N ALA A 14 -30.20 29.51 -21.54
CA ALA A 14 -30.09 28.58 -20.43
C ALA A 14 -29.34 27.29 -20.83
N ARG A 15 -29.65 26.72 -22.00
CA ARG A 15 -28.96 25.52 -22.53
C ARG A 15 -27.50 25.78 -22.86
N SER A 16 -27.17 26.96 -23.42
CA SER A 16 -25.78 27.37 -23.65
C SER A 16 -24.99 27.44 -22.37
N SER A 17 -25.58 27.96 -21.29
CA SER A 17 -24.97 27.98 -19.96
C SER A 17 -24.73 26.59 -19.43
N LEU A 18 -25.68 25.66 -19.61
CA LEU A 18 -25.53 24.25 -19.21
C LEU A 18 -24.44 23.55 -20.00
N VAL A 19 -24.29 23.78 -21.29
CA VAL A 19 -23.19 23.26 -22.12
C VAL A 19 -21.84 23.74 -21.58
N ALA A 20 -21.72 25.02 -21.26
CA ALA A 20 -20.51 25.60 -20.70
C ALA A 20 -20.15 24.97 -19.35
N GLN A 21 -21.10 24.82 -18.44
CA GLN A 21 -20.91 24.18 -17.14
C GLN A 21 -20.52 22.69 -17.28
N TYR A 22 -21.18 21.96 -18.16
CA TYR A 22 -20.83 20.58 -18.46
C TYR A 22 -19.39 20.48 -18.94
N ASN A 23 -18.99 21.30 -19.90
CA ASN A 23 -17.62 21.29 -20.43
C ASN A 23 -16.55 21.64 -19.35
N GLN A 24 -16.86 22.52 -18.42
CA GLN A 24 -16.01 22.80 -17.27
C GLN A 24 -15.85 21.57 -16.39
N ILE A 25 -16.92 20.83 -16.13
CA ILE A 25 -16.85 19.57 -15.35
C ILE A 25 -16.03 18.52 -16.10
N ILE A 26 -16.20 18.38 -17.41
CA ILE A 26 -15.39 17.50 -18.26
C ILE A 26 -13.89 17.83 -18.15
N GLN A 27 -13.55 19.10 -18.11
CA GLN A 27 -12.17 19.53 -17.93
C GLN A 27 -11.65 19.20 -16.53
N GLN A 28 -12.46 19.39 -15.48
CA GLN A 28 -12.10 19.00 -14.12
C GLN A 28 -11.89 17.49 -13.98
N ILE A 29 -12.68 16.67 -14.65
CA ILE A 29 -12.46 15.22 -14.68
C ILE A 29 -11.10 14.90 -15.30
N THR A 30 -10.73 15.59 -16.39
CA THR A 30 -9.43 15.42 -17.05
C THR A 30 -8.27 15.74 -16.11
N THR A 31 -8.31 16.92 -15.47
CA THR A 31 -7.26 17.34 -14.54
C THR A 31 -7.17 16.42 -13.33
N THR A 32 -8.31 16.04 -12.74
CA THR A 32 -8.34 15.10 -11.61
C THR A 32 -7.73 13.76 -11.98
N ALA A 33 -8.03 13.21 -13.16
CA ALA A 33 -7.43 11.97 -13.61
C ALA A 33 -5.91 12.10 -13.82
N GLN A 34 -5.43 13.22 -14.34
CA GLN A 34 -4.02 13.51 -14.54
C GLN A 34 -3.27 13.68 -13.21
N ASP A 35 -3.87 14.35 -12.25
CA ASP A 35 -3.28 14.65 -10.94
C ASP A 35 -3.26 13.43 -10.01
N SER A 36 -3.98 12.35 -10.35
CA SER A 36 -4.06 11.12 -9.55
C SER A 36 -2.82 10.23 -9.67
N SER A 37 -1.65 10.79 -9.95
CA SER A 37 -0.39 10.07 -10.02
C SER A 37 0.29 9.98 -8.65
N PHE A 38 0.91 8.83 -8.37
CA PHE A 38 1.73 8.62 -7.19
C PHE A 38 3.04 7.92 -7.59
N ASN A 39 4.18 8.49 -7.22
CA ASN A 39 5.52 7.98 -7.59
C ASN A 39 5.70 7.68 -9.09
N GLY A 40 5.11 8.49 -9.95
CA GLY A 40 5.21 8.33 -11.40
C GLY A 40 4.28 7.29 -12.00
N VAL A 41 3.38 6.69 -11.21
CA VAL A 41 2.35 5.75 -11.67
C VAL A 41 0.98 6.39 -11.54
N ASN A 42 0.21 6.41 -12.62
CA ASN A 42 -1.16 6.88 -12.65
C ASN A 42 -2.11 5.81 -13.17
N LEU A 43 -2.76 5.09 -12.24
CA LEU A 43 -3.71 4.04 -12.57
C LEU A 43 -4.98 4.54 -13.29
N LEU A 44 -5.30 5.83 -13.20
CA LEU A 44 -6.41 6.45 -13.94
C LEU A 44 -6.00 6.93 -15.35
N ASN A 45 -4.72 6.85 -15.67
CA ASN A 45 -4.19 7.15 -17.01
C ASN A 45 -3.69 5.89 -17.75
N GLY A 46 -4.03 4.71 -17.25
CA GLY A 46 -3.71 3.43 -17.88
C GLY A 46 -2.35 2.83 -17.50
N ASP A 47 -1.62 3.43 -16.56
CA ASP A 47 -0.35 2.86 -16.10
C ASP A 47 -0.57 1.54 -15.35
N THR A 48 0.47 0.75 -15.26
CA THR A 48 0.45 -0.54 -14.57
C THR A 48 1.29 -0.47 -13.30
N LEU A 49 0.69 -0.84 -12.17
CA LEU A 49 1.38 -0.96 -10.90
C LEU A 49 1.78 -2.43 -10.65
N LYS A 50 3.08 -2.69 -10.61
CA LYS A 50 3.62 -4.00 -10.23
C LYS A 50 4.05 -3.97 -8.77
N LEU A 51 3.50 -4.88 -7.99
CA LEU A 51 3.81 -5.09 -6.58
C LEU A 51 4.66 -6.35 -6.41
N VAL A 52 5.68 -6.29 -5.57
CA VAL A 52 6.53 -7.42 -5.20
C VAL A 52 6.32 -7.70 -3.71
N PHE A 53 6.09 -8.95 -3.34
CA PHE A 53 5.73 -9.34 -1.97
C PHE A 53 6.81 -10.16 -1.27
N ASN A 54 7.88 -10.50 -1.96
CA ASN A 54 8.99 -11.27 -1.37
C ASN A 54 10.35 -10.78 -1.89
N GLU A 55 11.39 -11.12 -1.17
CA GLU A 55 12.78 -10.74 -1.44
C GLU A 55 13.32 -11.34 -2.76
N THR A 56 12.80 -12.48 -3.20
CA THR A 56 13.22 -13.14 -4.45
C THR A 56 12.61 -12.54 -5.70
N GLY A 57 11.65 -11.62 -5.54
CA GLY A 57 10.92 -11.00 -6.66
C GLY A 57 9.97 -11.94 -7.42
N LYS A 58 9.79 -13.18 -6.96
CA LYS A 58 8.94 -14.17 -7.63
C LYS A 58 7.46 -14.05 -7.28
N SER A 59 7.14 -13.56 -6.07
CA SER A 59 5.76 -13.31 -5.64
C SER A 59 5.37 -11.89 -6.02
N THR A 60 4.63 -11.75 -7.12
CA THR A 60 4.23 -10.44 -7.65
C THR A 60 2.73 -10.37 -7.86
N SER A 61 2.19 -9.17 -7.84
CA SER A 61 0.85 -8.85 -8.31
C SER A 61 0.91 -7.63 -9.21
N THR A 62 0.11 -7.63 -10.25
CA THR A 62 0.04 -6.55 -11.23
C THR A 62 -1.36 -5.97 -11.22
N ILE A 63 -1.46 -4.67 -10.98
CA ILE A 63 -2.71 -3.92 -11.07
C ILE A 63 -2.64 -3.11 -12.35
N ALA A 64 -3.47 -3.47 -13.32
CA ALA A 64 -3.60 -2.70 -14.55
C ALA A 64 -4.46 -1.47 -14.29
N GLY A 65 -3.97 -0.33 -14.71
CA GLY A 65 -4.73 0.92 -14.70
C GLY A 65 -5.73 0.96 -15.84
N VAL A 66 -6.57 1.98 -15.80
CA VAL A 66 -7.59 2.27 -16.80
C VAL A 66 -7.51 3.73 -17.20
N THR A 67 -7.92 4.04 -18.42
CA THR A 67 -7.95 5.43 -18.88
C THR A 67 -9.29 6.04 -18.47
N PHE A 68 -9.28 6.81 -17.38
CA PHE A 68 -10.46 7.50 -16.84
C PHE A 68 -10.44 9.01 -17.10
N ASN A 69 -9.92 9.39 -18.27
CA ASN A 69 -10.24 10.71 -18.83
C ASN A 69 -11.66 10.68 -19.47
N PRO A 70 -12.23 11.81 -19.85
CA PRO A 70 -13.57 11.85 -20.44
C PRO A 70 -13.75 10.91 -21.63
N ASN A 71 -12.75 10.79 -22.51
CA ASN A 71 -12.82 9.88 -23.66
C ASN A 71 -12.88 8.41 -23.23
N GLY A 72 -12.09 7.99 -22.25
CA GLY A 72 -12.10 6.64 -21.69
C GLY A 72 -13.41 6.31 -20.98
N LEU A 73 -14.11 7.31 -20.46
CA LEU A 73 -15.45 7.19 -19.89
C LEU A 73 -16.57 7.29 -20.94
N GLY A 74 -16.25 7.51 -22.21
CA GLY A 74 -17.23 7.70 -23.28
C GLY A 74 -17.97 9.05 -23.23
N LEU A 75 -17.39 10.01 -22.50
CA LEU A 75 -17.91 11.38 -22.39
C LEU A 75 -17.23 12.28 -23.43
N LYS A 76 -18.00 13.15 -24.05
CA LYS A 76 -17.52 14.12 -25.05
C LYS A 76 -17.83 15.53 -24.58
N SER A 77 -16.98 16.49 -24.99
CA SER A 77 -17.34 17.89 -24.86
C SER A 77 -18.57 18.21 -25.73
N LEU A 78 -19.44 19.01 -25.21
CA LEU A 78 -20.68 19.41 -25.87
C LEU A 78 -20.46 20.69 -26.67
N VAL A 79 -21.15 20.79 -27.81
CA VAL A 79 -21.09 21.96 -28.70
C VAL A 79 -22.33 22.77 -28.50
N ASN A 80 -22.16 24.07 -28.23
CA ASN A 80 -23.27 25.00 -28.12
C ASN A 80 -24.02 25.12 -29.44
N GLY A 81 -25.34 25.10 -29.37
CA GLY A 81 -26.22 25.17 -30.55
C GLY A 81 -26.42 23.85 -31.29
N THR A 82 -25.74 22.76 -30.85
CA THR A 82 -25.90 21.42 -31.41
C THR A 82 -26.34 20.44 -30.33
N ASP A 83 -25.64 20.43 -29.22
CA ASP A 83 -25.96 19.59 -28.08
C ASP A 83 -26.91 20.30 -27.12
N PHE A 84 -27.74 19.55 -26.40
CA PHE A 84 -28.83 20.05 -25.56
C PHE A 84 -29.87 20.88 -26.34
N ILE A 85 -29.86 20.79 -27.66
CA ILE A 85 -30.81 21.54 -28.51
C ILE A 85 -32.26 21.06 -28.32
N ASP A 86 -32.42 19.76 -28.05
CA ASP A 86 -33.71 19.11 -27.81
C ASP A 86 -33.63 18.03 -26.71
N ASN A 87 -34.77 17.42 -26.43
CA ASN A 87 -34.85 16.36 -25.42
C ASN A 87 -34.12 15.08 -25.85
N ALA A 88 -34.04 14.77 -27.13
CA ALA A 88 -33.36 13.59 -27.62
C ALA A 88 -31.83 13.70 -27.44
N ALA A 89 -31.24 14.85 -27.81
CA ALA A 89 -29.85 15.16 -27.59
C ALA A 89 -29.49 15.13 -26.08
N THR A 90 -30.32 15.73 -25.24
CA THR A 90 -30.15 15.73 -23.78
C THR A 90 -30.21 14.31 -23.20
N ASN A 91 -31.16 13.50 -23.63
CA ASN A 91 -31.27 12.09 -23.18
C ASN A 91 -30.07 11.23 -23.59
N SER A 92 -29.48 11.50 -24.77
CA SER A 92 -28.26 10.83 -25.22
C SER A 92 -27.08 11.14 -24.27
N VAL A 93 -26.91 12.39 -23.88
CA VAL A 93 -25.85 12.77 -22.91
C VAL A 93 -26.11 12.15 -21.54
N LEU A 94 -27.36 12.13 -21.06
CA LEU A 94 -27.73 11.47 -19.80
C LEU A 94 -27.41 9.97 -19.82
N THR A 95 -27.67 9.30 -20.94
CA THR A 95 -27.32 7.89 -21.11
C THR A 95 -25.81 7.68 -21.02
N SER A 96 -25.02 8.53 -21.68
CA SER A 96 -23.55 8.50 -21.60
C SER A 96 -23.05 8.73 -20.18
N LEU A 97 -23.62 9.68 -19.45
CA LEU A 97 -23.29 9.95 -18.03
C LEU A 97 -23.60 8.76 -17.12
N ASN A 98 -24.76 8.11 -17.31
CA ASN A 98 -25.14 6.93 -16.55
C ASN A 98 -24.18 5.75 -16.82
N THR A 99 -23.80 5.56 -18.08
CA THR A 99 -22.82 4.53 -18.47
C THR A 99 -21.45 4.83 -17.84
N ALA A 100 -20.98 6.08 -17.92
CA ALA A 100 -19.72 6.51 -17.30
C ALA A 100 -19.74 6.31 -15.79
N SER A 101 -20.83 6.65 -15.11
CA SER A 101 -21.00 6.45 -13.67
C SER A 101 -20.95 4.95 -13.29
N THR A 102 -21.58 4.09 -14.07
CA THR A 102 -21.55 2.64 -13.85
C THR A 102 -20.14 2.07 -14.05
N THR A 103 -19.46 2.49 -15.10
CA THR A 103 -18.07 2.11 -15.39
C THR A 103 -17.13 2.54 -14.25
N LEU A 104 -17.27 3.78 -13.78
CA LEU A 104 -16.49 4.30 -12.67
C LEU A 104 -16.69 3.50 -11.38
N ARG A 105 -17.94 3.17 -11.03
CA ARG A 105 -18.27 2.38 -9.84
C ARG A 105 -17.71 0.95 -9.93
N SER A 106 -17.83 0.33 -11.09
CA SER A 106 -17.28 -1.00 -11.34
C SER A 106 -15.77 -1.02 -11.13
N GLN A 107 -15.07 -0.04 -11.68
CA GLN A 107 -13.62 0.05 -11.55
C GLN A 107 -13.19 0.42 -10.13
N ALA A 108 -13.91 1.29 -9.44
CA ALA A 108 -13.67 1.60 -8.03
C ALA A 108 -13.78 0.34 -7.16
N SER A 109 -14.77 -0.52 -7.44
CA SER A 109 -14.90 -1.83 -6.78
C SER A 109 -13.72 -2.75 -7.07
N ALA A 110 -13.26 -2.81 -8.32
CA ALA A 110 -12.11 -3.62 -8.71
C ALA A 110 -10.81 -3.14 -8.02
N PHE A 111 -10.58 -1.84 -7.97
CA PHE A 111 -9.43 -1.28 -7.24
C PHE A 111 -9.55 -1.49 -5.74
N GLY A 112 -10.76 -1.40 -5.17
CA GLY A 112 -11.02 -1.72 -3.77
C GLY A 112 -10.69 -3.18 -3.42
N ALA A 113 -11.05 -4.11 -4.29
CA ALA A 113 -10.68 -5.52 -4.13
C ALA A 113 -9.16 -5.73 -4.20
N ASN A 114 -8.48 -5.10 -5.15
CA ASN A 114 -7.03 -5.15 -5.26
C ASN A 114 -6.35 -4.56 -4.02
N LEU A 115 -6.84 -3.44 -3.51
CA LEU A 115 -6.34 -2.83 -2.27
C LEU A 115 -6.47 -3.78 -1.08
N SER A 116 -7.62 -4.45 -0.94
CA SER A 116 -7.84 -5.44 0.12
C SER A 116 -6.85 -6.60 0.04
N ILE A 117 -6.56 -7.11 -1.16
CA ILE A 117 -5.56 -8.16 -1.36
C ILE A 117 -4.17 -7.67 -0.94
N VAL A 118 -3.79 -6.45 -1.29
CA VAL A 118 -2.51 -5.85 -0.92
C VAL A 118 -2.39 -5.71 0.59
N GLN A 119 -3.44 -5.23 1.27
CA GLN A 119 -3.48 -5.09 2.72
C GLN A 119 -3.32 -6.44 3.43
N ILE A 120 -4.06 -7.47 3.01
CA ILE A 120 -3.95 -8.82 3.56
C ILE A 120 -2.51 -9.35 3.40
N ARG A 121 -1.90 -9.15 2.24
CA ARG A 121 -0.51 -9.57 2.00
C ARG A 121 0.51 -8.79 2.83
N GLN A 122 0.30 -7.50 3.03
CA GLN A 122 1.14 -6.70 3.93
C GLN A 122 1.06 -7.20 5.37
N ASP A 123 -0.14 -7.48 5.86
CA ASP A 123 -0.34 -7.97 7.22
C ASP A 123 0.26 -9.38 7.39
N PHE A 124 0.09 -10.26 6.40
CA PHE A 124 0.76 -11.56 6.39
C PHE A 124 2.29 -11.42 6.46
N SER A 125 2.86 -10.54 5.64
CA SER A 125 4.32 -10.32 5.62
C SER A 125 4.83 -9.76 6.94
N LYS A 126 4.11 -8.81 7.56
CA LYS A 126 4.45 -8.29 8.89
C LYS A 126 4.42 -9.38 9.95
N ASN A 127 3.37 -10.20 9.97
CA ASN A 127 3.24 -11.30 10.91
C ASN A 127 4.36 -12.34 10.71
N LEU A 128 4.70 -12.67 9.47
CA LEU A 128 5.80 -13.57 9.17
C LEU A 128 7.15 -13.01 9.65
N ILE A 129 7.42 -11.73 9.42
CA ILE A 129 8.62 -11.05 9.92
C ILE A 129 8.69 -11.15 11.45
N ASN A 130 7.60 -10.87 12.16
CA ASN A 130 7.55 -10.96 13.62
C ASN A 130 7.82 -12.38 14.12
N VAL A 131 7.25 -13.39 13.47
CA VAL A 131 7.51 -14.80 13.81
C VAL A 131 8.97 -15.16 13.58
N LEU A 132 9.55 -14.75 12.44
CA LEU A 132 10.95 -15.00 12.13
C LEU A 132 11.89 -14.26 13.10
N GLN A 133 11.58 -13.03 13.47
CA GLN A 133 12.37 -12.28 14.46
C GLN A 133 12.31 -12.94 15.84
N THR A 134 11.12 -13.37 16.29
CA THR A 134 10.97 -14.11 17.55
C THR A 134 11.71 -15.44 17.51
N GLY A 135 11.58 -16.19 16.41
CA GLY A 135 12.31 -17.45 16.22
C GLY A 135 13.83 -17.23 16.21
N SER A 136 14.32 -16.21 15.52
CA SER A 136 15.73 -15.85 15.52
C SER A 136 16.23 -15.47 16.92
N SER A 137 15.45 -14.66 17.65
CA SER A 137 15.79 -14.30 19.03
C SER A 137 15.87 -15.53 19.94
N ASN A 138 14.89 -16.44 19.83
CA ASN A 138 14.87 -17.67 20.64
C ASN A 138 16.03 -18.64 20.31
N LEU A 139 16.53 -18.59 19.06
CA LEU A 139 17.66 -19.41 18.64
C LEU A 139 19.03 -18.80 19.00
N THR A 140 19.11 -17.48 19.08
CA THR A 140 20.39 -16.77 19.23
C THR A 140 20.61 -16.19 20.63
N LEU A 141 19.54 -15.92 21.37
CA LEU A 141 19.65 -15.42 22.74
C LEU A 141 19.87 -16.60 23.68
N ALA A 142 20.98 -16.54 24.43
CA ALA A 142 21.27 -17.51 25.52
C ALA A 142 20.17 -17.39 26.58
N ASP A 143 19.80 -18.54 27.18
CA ASP A 143 18.95 -18.52 28.37
C ASP A 143 19.70 -17.80 29.50
N SER A 144 19.18 -16.65 29.91
CA SER A 144 19.78 -15.81 30.93
C SER A 144 19.94 -16.53 32.29
N ASN A 145 19.06 -17.49 32.59
CA ASN A 145 19.14 -18.29 33.81
C ASN A 145 20.27 -19.32 33.72
N GLU A 146 20.42 -19.97 32.55
CA GLU A 146 21.51 -20.93 32.32
C GLU A 146 22.83 -20.19 32.33
N GLU A 147 22.98 -19.06 31.66
CA GLU A 147 24.21 -18.26 31.67
C GLU A 147 24.55 -17.71 33.06
N ALA A 148 23.57 -17.28 33.84
CA ALA A 148 23.79 -16.86 35.22
C ALA A 148 24.28 -18.02 36.08
N ALA A 149 23.70 -19.23 35.94
CA ALA A 149 24.10 -20.43 36.67
C ALA A 149 25.53 -20.85 36.26
N ASN A 150 25.86 -20.82 34.98
CA ASN A 150 27.18 -21.10 34.45
C ASN A 150 28.24 -20.10 34.95
N SER A 151 27.92 -18.82 34.98
CA SER A 151 28.78 -17.77 35.49
C SER A 151 29.04 -17.93 36.99
N GLN A 152 28.02 -18.25 37.77
CA GLN A 152 28.16 -18.55 39.20
C GLN A 152 29.01 -19.81 39.45
N ALA A 153 28.83 -20.88 38.67
CA ALA A 153 29.59 -22.10 38.76
C ALA A 153 31.07 -21.84 38.43
N LEU A 154 31.37 -21.03 37.41
CA LEU A 154 32.72 -20.64 37.04
C LEU A 154 33.36 -19.79 38.15
N SER A 155 32.67 -18.82 38.71
CA SER A 155 33.15 -18.03 39.84
C SER A 155 33.48 -18.90 41.06
N THR A 156 32.62 -19.85 41.39
CA THR A 156 32.86 -20.82 42.47
C THR A 156 34.09 -21.71 42.20
N ARG A 157 34.22 -22.22 40.98
CA ARG A 157 35.40 -23.01 40.57
C ARG A 157 36.69 -22.19 40.64
N GLN A 158 36.66 -20.94 40.24
CA GLN A 158 37.79 -20.02 40.34
C GLN A 158 38.20 -19.80 41.80
N SER A 159 37.23 -19.58 42.69
CA SER A 159 37.49 -19.43 44.13
C SER A 159 38.09 -20.67 44.77
N ILE A 160 37.57 -21.84 44.39
CA ILE A 160 38.12 -23.14 44.84
C ILE A 160 39.54 -23.35 44.33
N ALA A 161 39.79 -23.03 43.05
CA ALA A 161 41.15 -23.17 42.46
C ALA A 161 42.17 -22.26 43.13
N VAL A 162 41.82 -21.01 43.43
CA VAL A 162 42.66 -20.06 44.14
C VAL A 162 42.93 -20.55 45.58
N SER A 163 41.91 -21.04 46.26
CA SER A 163 42.05 -21.61 47.63
C SER A 163 42.93 -22.86 47.64
N ALA A 164 42.78 -23.76 46.67
CA ALA A 164 43.59 -24.98 46.53
C ALA A 164 45.05 -24.61 46.23
N LEU A 165 45.29 -23.61 45.38
CA LEU A 165 46.64 -23.13 45.08
C LEU A 165 47.32 -22.52 46.33
N ALA A 166 46.59 -21.74 47.09
CA ALA A 166 47.05 -21.17 48.35
C ALA A 166 47.44 -22.26 49.36
N LEU A 167 46.59 -23.29 49.50
CA LEU A 167 46.83 -24.44 50.39
C LEU A 167 48.06 -25.25 49.92
N ALA A 168 48.22 -25.47 48.62
CA ALA A 168 49.42 -26.17 48.07
C ALA A 168 50.65 -25.32 48.31
N ASN A 169 50.66 -24.03 48.19
CA ASN A 169 51.78 -23.16 48.50
C ASN A 169 52.12 -23.21 50.00
N GLN A 170 51.08 -23.19 50.85
CA GLN A 170 51.29 -23.29 52.31
C GLN A 170 51.90 -24.69 52.70
N SER A 171 51.44 -25.75 52.08
CA SER A 171 52.03 -27.09 52.26
C SER A 171 53.50 -27.15 51.84
N ASN A 172 53.85 -26.57 50.70
CA ASN A 172 55.21 -26.47 50.24
C ASN A 172 56.10 -25.66 51.21
N GLN A 173 55.61 -24.60 51.77
CA GLN A 173 56.34 -23.82 52.79
C GLN A 173 56.50 -24.57 54.07
N SER A 174 55.55 -25.38 54.52
CA SER A 174 55.67 -26.22 55.71
C SER A 174 56.70 -27.34 55.52
N VAL A 175 56.78 -27.93 54.34
CA VAL A 175 57.83 -28.91 54.00
C VAL A 175 59.24 -28.27 54.04
N LEU A 176 59.35 -27.02 53.47
CA LEU A 176 60.62 -26.33 53.51
C LEU A 176 61.04 -25.90 54.93
N GLN A 177 60.10 -25.69 55.84
CA GLN A 177 60.41 -25.45 57.26
C GLN A 177 60.83 -26.66 58.02
N LEU A 178 60.38 -27.87 57.62
CA LEU A 178 60.79 -29.16 58.23
C LEU A 178 62.19 -29.63 57.78
N LEU A 179 62.70 -29.11 56.67
CA LEU A 179 63.97 -29.42 56.05
C LEU A 179 65.09 -28.47 56.52
N ARG A 180 64.80 -27.52 57.36
CA ARG A 180 65.74 -26.59 57.94
C ARG A 180 66.04 -26.98 59.39
#